data_3cd6ffdb2a51e76c96e8ebb63a0ce309
#
_entry.id   3cd6ffdb2a51e76c96e8ebb63a0ce309
#
_cell.length_a   1.000
_cell.length_b   1.000
_cell.length_c   1.000
_cell.angle_alpha   90.00
_cell.angle_beta   90.00
_cell.angle_gamma   90.00
#
_symmetry.space_group_name_H-M   'P 1'
#
loop_
_entity.id
_entity.type
_entity.pdbx_description
1 polymer ?
#
loop_
_entity_poly.entity_id
_entity_poly.type
_entity_poly.pdbx_seq_one_letter_code
_entity_poly.pdbx_strand_id
1 'polypeptide(L)'
;WSLTTSCPQKVWHRMKHPTPDDAKHFVIGGCTHMGTLEPFKLDEEYAVKPESIDGNSSRTNAYKAAFEEMQNHAPDKRWLTQSDYDLCMGMAESAREHPLLQTYLDLPDTIIEGTGFFGYQGADCKVRPDLYNEGAGVVLDLKTTQEGDPRGFSSSVRKYGYDFQACWYMEGLRSMGYDPKQFIFLVIEKSPPFLTSAYTIDVSQLEKQKIRMGEACRTWKKCVKTGVWPGYGDHVQTLGATIRYEVAKDRMSISELAAKFKISRNRIYSLIKQHKLPSEYYGKKRTIKLDEFSEAINTPRKVA
;
A
#
# COMPACT_ATOMS: atom_id res chain seq x y z
N TRP A 1 -4.37 -9.69 5.01
CA TRP A 1 -4.19 -8.89 3.80
C TRP A 1 -4.33 -9.71 2.52
N SER A 2 -3.65 -10.83 2.40
CA SER A 2 -3.75 -11.69 1.20
C SER A 2 -5.18 -12.09 0.83
N LEU A 3 -6.12 -12.15 1.79
CA LEU A 3 -7.54 -12.44 1.52
C LEU A 3 -8.30 -11.27 0.87
N THR A 4 -7.78 -10.05 0.91
CA THR A 4 -8.40 -8.89 0.24
C THR A 4 -7.96 -8.74 -1.20
N THR A 5 -6.82 -9.33 -1.57
CA THR A 5 -6.20 -9.23 -2.90
C THR A 5 -6.18 -10.55 -3.66
N SER A 6 -6.58 -11.65 -3.01
CA SER A 6 -6.48 -13.01 -3.55
C SER A 6 -7.60 -13.89 -3.03
N CYS A 7 -7.89 -15.00 -3.71
CA CYS A 7 -8.87 -15.98 -3.22
C CYS A 7 -8.32 -16.80 -2.05
N PRO A 8 -9.20 -17.32 -1.15
CA PRO A 8 -8.79 -18.12 -0.01
C PRO A 8 -7.89 -19.32 -0.34
N GLN A 9 -8.13 -20.02 -1.44
CA GLN A 9 -7.32 -21.15 -1.88
C GLN A 9 -5.85 -20.77 -2.11
N LYS A 10 -5.57 -19.60 -2.69
CA LYS A 10 -4.20 -19.11 -2.87
C LYS A 10 -3.52 -18.77 -1.54
N VAL A 11 -4.30 -18.26 -0.58
CA VAL A 11 -3.79 -17.99 0.78
C VAL A 11 -3.42 -19.30 1.46
N TRP A 12 -4.31 -20.30 1.40
CA TRP A 12 -4.05 -21.65 1.92
C TRP A 12 -2.80 -22.28 1.32
N HIS A 13 -2.67 -22.23 -0.02
CA HIS A 13 -1.50 -22.76 -0.71
C HIS A 13 -0.19 -22.13 -0.20
N ARG A 14 -0.15 -20.80 -0.07
CA ARG A 14 1.03 -20.09 0.46
C ARG A 14 1.36 -20.46 1.90
N MET A 15 0.35 -20.70 2.73
CA MET A 15 0.57 -21.17 4.12
C MET A 15 1.17 -22.57 4.18
N LYS A 16 0.79 -23.45 3.23
CA LYS A 16 1.32 -24.82 3.17
C LYS A 16 2.69 -24.90 2.47
N HIS A 17 2.96 -23.94 1.60
CA HIS A 17 4.18 -23.85 0.81
C HIS A 17 4.74 -22.43 0.96
N PRO A 18 5.27 -22.06 2.13
CA PRO A 18 5.91 -20.78 2.31
C PRO A 18 7.10 -20.67 1.35
N THR A 19 7.10 -19.62 0.55
CA THR A 19 8.28 -19.25 -0.23
C THR A 19 9.17 -18.36 0.64
N PRO A 20 10.48 -18.59 0.67
CA PRO A 20 11.40 -17.68 1.34
C PRO A 20 11.22 -16.24 0.81
N ASP A 21 11.33 -15.27 1.70
CA ASP A 21 11.33 -13.84 1.34
C ASP A 21 12.68 -13.42 0.71
N ASP A 22 13.25 -14.29 -0.15
CA ASP A 22 14.57 -14.11 -0.78
C ASP A 22 14.50 -13.34 -2.09
N ALA A 23 13.31 -12.95 -2.52
CA ALA A 23 13.20 -12.12 -3.70
C ALA A 23 13.96 -10.81 -3.46
N LYS A 24 14.89 -10.49 -4.37
CA LYS A 24 15.82 -9.35 -4.29
C LYS A 24 15.17 -8.05 -3.78
N HIS A 25 13.95 -7.76 -4.23
CA HIS A 25 13.23 -6.55 -3.84
C HIS A 25 12.79 -6.55 -2.36
N PHE A 26 12.51 -7.72 -1.76
CA PHE A 26 12.22 -7.83 -0.32
C PHE A 26 13.49 -7.67 0.50
N VAL A 27 14.59 -8.28 0.06
CA VAL A 27 15.89 -8.16 0.73
C VAL A 27 16.36 -6.70 0.74
N ILE A 28 16.29 -6.02 -0.41
CA ILE A 28 16.62 -4.58 -0.53
C ILE A 28 15.69 -3.73 0.36
N GLY A 29 14.39 -3.97 0.31
CA GLY A 29 13.42 -3.26 1.15
C GLY A 29 13.71 -3.44 2.64
N GLY A 30 13.88 -4.67 3.10
CA GLY A 30 14.20 -4.97 4.50
C GLY A 30 15.52 -4.37 4.98
N CYS A 31 16.58 -4.47 4.15
CA CYS A 31 17.87 -3.87 4.46
C CYS A 31 17.76 -2.32 4.57
N THR A 32 16.99 -1.68 3.66
CA THR A 32 16.73 -0.23 3.75
C THR A 32 15.97 0.14 5.02
N HIS A 33 14.90 -0.60 5.38
CA HIS A 33 14.15 -0.38 6.61
C HIS A 33 15.05 -0.50 7.84
N MET A 34 15.81 -1.57 7.93
CA MET A 34 16.72 -1.79 9.06
C MET A 34 17.80 -0.72 9.12
N GLY A 35 18.44 -0.37 8.01
CA GLY A 35 19.41 0.71 7.92
C GLY A 35 18.84 2.07 8.31
N THR A 36 17.55 2.26 8.11
CA THR A 36 16.85 3.50 8.47
C THR A 36 16.50 3.55 9.97
N LEU A 37 15.90 2.49 10.51
CA LEU A 37 15.26 2.48 11.82
C LEU A 37 16.12 1.84 12.91
N GLU A 38 16.86 0.79 12.57
CA GLU A 38 17.65 -0.01 13.51
C GLU A 38 19.05 -0.32 12.96
N PRO A 39 19.85 0.70 12.57
CA PRO A 39 21.13 0.49 11.88
C PRO A 39 22.12 -0.38 12.66
N PHE A 40 21.99 -0.40 13.98
CA PHE A 40 22.84 -1.22 14.86
C PHE A 40 22.56 -2.73 14.73
N LYS A 41 21.45 -3.14 14.11
CA LYS A 41 21.11 -4.55 13.84
C LYS A 41 21.52 -5.01 12.44
N LEU A 42 21.98 -4.12 11.57
CA LEU A 42 22.29 -4.47 10.18
C LEU A 42 23.25 -5.66 10.07
N ASP A 43 24.34 -5.63 10.84
CA ASP A 43 25.36 -6.67 10.81
C ASP A 43 24.87 -8.02 11.38
N GLU A 44 23.74 -8.03 12.10
CA GLU A 44 23.12 -9.27 12.59
C GLU A 44 22.38 -10.01 11.47
N GLU A 45 21.64 -9.29 10.61
CA GLU A 45 20.77 -9.87 9.59
C GLU A 45 21.31 -9.81 8.16
N TYR A 46 22.21 -8.84 7.86
CA TYR A 46 22.71 -8.63 6.50
C TYR A 46 24.22 -8.78 6.42
N ALA A 47 24.68 -9.23 5.26
CA ALA A 47 26.10 -9.29 4.94
C ALA A 47 26.33 -9.00 3.47
N VAL A 48 27.49 -8.46 3.15
CA VAL A 48 27.91 -8.22 1.77
C VAL A 48 28.67 -9.43 1.25
N LYS A 49 28.29 -9.88 0.05
CA LYS A 49 29.02 -10.95 -0.65
C LYS A 49 30.42 -10.46 -1.00
N PRO A 50 31.47 -11.18 -0.64
CA PRO A 50 32.81 -10.82 -1.04
C PRO A 50 32.94 -10.87 -2.58
N GLU A 51 33.68 -9.94 -3.16
CA GLU A 51 33.94 -9.91 -4.61
C GLU A 51 34.82 -11.09 -5.06
N SER A 52 35.72 -11.52 -4.17
CA SER A 52 36.56 -12.71 -4.36
C SER A 52 36.76 -13.43 -3.03
N ILE A 53 36.97 -14.75 -3.11
CA ILE A 53 37.32 -15.60 -1.97
C ILE A 53 38.62 -16.35 -2.37
N ASP A 54 39.68 -16.24 -1.56
CA ASP A 54 40.98 -16.86 -1.83
C ASP A 54 41.52 -16.61 -3.25
N GLY A 55 41.33 -15.38 -3.76
CA GLY A 55 41.75 -14.98 -5.11
C GLY A 55 40.82 -15.46 -6.22
N ASN A 56 39.78 -16.22 -5.90
CA ASN A 56 38.81 -16.70 -6.88
C ASN A 56 37.67 -15.69 -7.04
N SER A 57 37.38 -15.31 -8.31
CA SER A 57 36.25 -14.44 -8.63
C SER A 57 34.90 -15.18 -8.49
N SER A 58 33.82 -14.43 -8.32
CA SER A 58 32.44 -14.95 -8.17
C SER A 58 31.95 -15.87 -9.30
N ARG A 59 32.68 -15.94 -10.44
CA ARG A 59 32.36 -16.80 -11.58
C ARG A 59 32.94 -18.21 -11.46
N THR A 60 33.87 -18.45 -10.56
CA THR A 60 34.56 -19.74 -10.42
C THR A 60 33.77 -20.71 -9.52
N ASN A 61 33.94 -22.01 -9.77
CA ASN A 61 33.34 -23.04 -8.91
C ASN A 61 33.94 -23.03 -7.50
N ALA A 62 35.23 -22.69 -7.38
CA ALA A 62 35.92 -22.56 -6.09
C ALA A 62 35.25 -21.46 -5.24
N TYR A 63 34.98 -20.29 -5.82
CA TYR A 63 34.24 -19.22 -5.13
C TYR A 63 32.86 -19.70 -4.69
N LYS A 64 32.11 -20.37 -5.59
CA LYS A 64 30.74 -20.82 -5.26
C LYS A 64 30.73 -21.80 -4.07
N ALA A 65 31.65 -22.75 -4.05
CA ALA A 65 31.78 -23.70 -2.94
C ALA A 65 32.16 -23.01 -1.64
N ALA A 66 33.14 -22.09 -1.66
CA ALA A 66 33.55 -21.35 -0.47
C ALA A 66 32.43 -20.39 0.02
N PHE A 67 31.69 -19.77 -0.90
CA PHE A 67 30.56 -18.91 -0.53
C PHE A 67 29.39 -19.71 0.07
N GLU A 68 29.10 -20.90 -0.46
CA GLU A 68 28.12 -21.83 0.13
C GLU A 68 28.52 -22.25 1.56
N GLU A 69 29.80 -22.49 1.80
CA GLU A 69 30.31 -22.75 3.13
C GLU A 69 30.12 -21.54 4.06
N MET A 70 30.39 -20.32 3.61
CA MET A 70 30.11 -19.09 4.36
C MET A 70 28.62 -18.94 4.69
N GLN A 71 27.74 -19.24 3.73
CA GLN A 71 26.29 -19.21 3.95
C GLN A 71 25.84 -20.26 5.00
N ASN A 72 26.42 -21.45 4.96
CA ASN A 72 26.14 -22.51 5.94
C ASN A 72 26.59 -22.15 7.36
N HIS A 73 27.68 -21.37 7.52
CA HIS A 73 28.14 -20.84 8.80
C HIS A 73 27.31 -19.64 9.31
N ALA A 74 26.54 -18.97 8.42
CA ALA A 74 25.69 -17.84 8.77
C ALA A 74 24.33 -17.96 8.08
N PRO A 75 23.53 -19.00 8.41
CA PRO A 75 22.29 -19.35 7.69
C PRO A 75 21.20 -18.28 7.82
N ASP A 76 21.24 -17.50 8.90
CA ASP A 76 20.23 -16.46 9.15
C ASP A 76 20.55 -15.14 8.45
N LYS A 77 21.75 -15.01 7.84
CA LYS A 77 22.15 -13.79 7.14
C LYS A 77 21.60 -13.73 5.71
N ARG A 78 21.15 -12.55 5.34
CA ARG A 78 20.75 -12.20 3.97
C ARG A 78 21.92 -11.54 3.26
N TRP A 79 22.37 -12.18 2.17
CA TRP A 79 23.58 -11.77 1.47
C TRP A 79 23.26 -10.84 0.30
N LEU A 80 23.80 -9.63 0.33
CA LEU A 80 23.68 -8.61 -0.72
C LEU A 80 24.97 -8.49 -1.54
N THR A 81 24.87 -8.06 -2.78
CA THR A 81 26.04 -7.55 -3.49
C THR A 81 26.45 -6.20 -2.89
N GLN A 82 27.71 -5.78 -3.07
CA GLN A 82 28.15 -4.45 -2.62
C GLN A 82 27.24 -3.35 -3.19
N SER A 83 26.96 -3.40 -4.48
CA SER A 83 26.07 -2.44 -5.14
C SER A 83 24.67 -2.39 -4.56
N ASP A 84 24.09 -3.55 -4.18
CA ASP A 84 22.76 -3.59 -3.55
C ASP A 84 22.81 -3.05 -2.12
N TYR A 85 23.88 -3.32 -1.39
CA TYR A 85 24.10 -2.78 -0.05
C TYR A 85 24.26 -1.25 -0.09
N ASP A 86 25.10 -0.73 -0.99
CA ASP A 86 25.27 0.71 -1.19
C ASP A 86 23.96 1.40 -1.56
N LEU A 87 23.15 0.75 -2.41
CA LEU A 87 21.82 1.21 -2.75
C LEU A 87 20.91 1.29 -1.52
N CYS A 88 20.91 0.27 -0.66
CA CYS A 88 20.13 0.26 0.58
C CYS A 88 20.60 1.37 1.53
N MET A 89 21.90 1.55 1.67
CA MET A 89 22.46 2.57 2.56
C MET A 89 22.16 3.99 2.06
N GLY A 90 22.28 4.25 0.76
CA GLY A 90 21.91 5.55 0.19
C GLY A 90 20.43 5.89 0.40
N MET A 91 19.53 4.90 0.24
CA MET A 91 18.11 5.10 0.57
C MET A 91 17.88 5.32 2.07
N ALA A 92 18.56 4.56 2.92
CA ALA A 92 18.42 4.66 4.38
C ALA A 92 18.94 6.01 4.90
N GLU A 93 20.05 6.50 4.38
CA GLU A 93 20.61 7.81 4.70
C GLU A 93 19.65 8.93 4.32
N SER A 94 19.16 8.93 3.07
CA SER A 94 18.19 9.91 2.61
C SER A 94 16.89 9.89 3.44
N ALA A 95 16.42 8.71 3.84
CA ALA A 95 15.25 8.59 4.72
C ALA A 95 15.52 9.17 6.11
N ARG A 96 16.71 8.91 6.70
CA ARG A 96 17.09 9.41 8.02
C ARG A 96 17.32 10.91 8.05
N GLU A 97 17.73 11.51 6.94
CA GLU A 97 17.85 12.97 6.79
C GLU A 97 16.50 13.67 6.67
N HIS A 98 15.41 12.95 6.41
CA HIS A 98 14.10 13.56 6.27
C HIS A 98 13.62 14.14 7.62
N PRO A 99 13.30 15.45 7.70
CA PRO A 99 12.98 16.13 8.97
C PRO A 99 11.83 15.48 9.76
N LEU A 100 10.83 14.94 9.04
CA LEU A 100 9.71 14.24 9.66
C LEU A 100 10.16 12.99 10.43
N LEU A 101 11.03 12.18 9.83
CA LEU A 101 11.51 10.97 10.51
C LEU A 101 12.37 11.32 11.71
N GLN A 102 13.28 12.28 11.57
CA GLN A 102 14.10 12.78 12.68
C GLN A 102 13.22 13.23 13.85
N THR A 103 12.17 14.03 13.56
CA THR A 103 11.23 14.47 14.60
C THR A 103 10.66 13.29 15.39
N TYR A 104 10.18 12.23 14.74
CA TYR A 104 9.56 11.11 15.45
C TYR A 104 10.57 10.16 16.08
N LEU A 105 11.79 10.04 15.56
CA LEU A 105 12.85 9.24 16.20
C LEU A 105 13.33 9.87 17.52
N ASP A 106 13.33 11.20 17.63
CA ASP A 106 13.77 11.94 18.81
C ASP A 106 12.69 12.09 19.88
N LEU A 107 11.40 11.85 19.54
CA LEU A 107 10.31 11.95 20.50
C LEU A 107 10.33 10.79 21.51
N PRO A 108 9.99 11.06 22.79
CA PRO A 108 9.71 10.00 23.76
C PRO A 108 8.50 9.17 23.30
N ASP A 109 8.36 7.96 23.85
CA ASP A 109 7.27 7.03 23.57
C ASP A 109 7.19 6.56 22.11
N THR A 110 8.31 6.63 21.39
CA THR A 110 8.45 6.07 20.05
C THR A 110 8.78 4.59 20.11
N ILE A 111 7.93 3.80 19.48
CA ILE A 111 8.08 2.34 19.34
C ILE A 111 8.50 2.06 17.91
N ILE A 112 9.66 1.42 17.71
CA ILE A 112 10.19 1.02 16.41
C ILE A 112 9.99 -0.49 16.27
N GLU A 113 9.45 -0.95 15.10
CA GLU A 113 9.26 -2.37 14.75
C GLU A 113 8.47 -3.14 15.83
N GLY A 114 7.64 -2.43 16.60
CA GLY A 114 6.84 -3.00 17.68
C GLY A 114 5.78 -3.98 17.19
N THR A 115 5.81 -5.21 17.67
CA THR A 115 4.82 -6.23 17.31
C THR A 115 3.66 -6.23 18.30
N GLY A 116 2.44 -6.08 17.79
CA GLY A 116 1.20 -6.15 18.57
C GLY A 116 0.28 -7.28 18.08
N PHE A 117 -0.46 -7.88 19.01
CA PHE A 117 -1.47 -8.89 18.72
C PHE A 117 -2.85 -8.41 19.18
N PHE A 118 -3.88 -8.62 18.36
CA PHE A 118 -5.23 -8.17 18.66
C PHE A 118 -6.29 -9.11 18.08
N GLY A 119 -7.47 -9.12 18.68
CA GLY A 119 -8.63 -9.82 18.14
C GLY A 119 -9.48 -8.90 17.26
N TYR A 120 -9.86 -9.34 16.05
CA TYR A 120 -10.76 -8.57 15.20
C TYR A 120 -11.74 -9.49 14.50
N GLN A 121 -13.06 -9.26 14.69
CA GLN A 121 -14.14 -10.10 14.12
C GLN A 121 -13.99 -11.60 14.44
N GLY A 122 -13.35 -11.91 15.58
CA GLY A 122 -13.08 -13.26 16.04
C GLY A 122 -11.94 -13.97 15.30
N ALA A 123 -11.06 -13.23 14.66
CA ALA A 123 -9.78 -13.69 14.14
C ALA A 123 -8.64 -13.11 15.00
N ASP A 124 -7.61 -13.92 15.24
CA ASP A 124 -6.38 -13.48 15.86
C ASP A 124 -5.53 -12.78 14.80
N CYS A 125 -5.14 -11.56 15.09
CA CYS A 125 -4.48 -10.65 14.17
C CYS A 125 -3.16 -10.15 14.75
N LYS A 126 -2.23 -9.74 13.86
CA LYS A 126 -0.93 -9.20 14.22
C LYS A 126 -0.68 -7.91 13.44
N VAL A 127 -0.07 -6.93 14.09
CA VAL A 127 0.49 -5.73 13.47
C VAL A 127 1.96 -5.55 13.84
N ARG A 128 2.71 -4.93 12.96
CA ARG A 128 4.07 -4.46 13.24
C ARG A 128 4.32 -3.20 12.39
N PRO A 129 3.92 -2.03 12.92
CA PRO A 129 4.27 -0.75 12.31
C PRO A 129 5.78 -0.53 12.33
N ASP A 130 6.31 0.10 11.30
CA ASP A 130 7.72 0.46 11.24
C ASP A 130 8.08 1.43 12.38
N LEU A 131 7.20 2.42 12.63
CA LEU A 131 7.30 3.32 13.77
C LEU A 131 5.90 3.72 14.26
N TYR A 132 5.70 3.72 15.55
CA TYR A 132 4.53 4.31 16.21
C TYR A 132 4.97 5.21 17.36
N ASN A 133 4.60 6.49 17.33
CA ASN A 133 4.75 7.38 18.47
C ASN A 133 3.41 7.53 19.18
N GLU A 134 3.34 7.05 20.42
CA GLU A 134 2.11 7.01 21.21
C GLU A 134 1.65 8.43 21.59
N GLY A 135 2.56 9.28 22.04
CA GLY A 135 2.25 10.65 22.47
C GLY A 135 1.67 11.52 21.36
N ALA A 136 2.20 11.41 20.15
CA ALA A 136 1.68 12.11 18.97
C ALA A 136 0.49 11.37 18.30
N GLY A 137 0.32 10.09 18.56
CA GLY A 137 -0.65 9.23 17.87
C GLY A 137 -0.33 9.01 16.40
N VAL A 138 0.95 8.98 16.03
CA VAL A 138 1.39 8.88 14.62
C VAL A 138 1.99 7.51 14.34
N VAL A 139 1.47 6.88 13.31
CA VAL A 139 2.05 5.69 12.68
C VAL A 139 2.81 6.14 11.45
N LEU A 140 4.10 5.80 11.36
CA LEU A 140 4.91 6.05 10.19
C LEU A 140 5.35 4.70 9.60
N ASP A 141 5.26 4.59 8.28
CA ASP A 141 5.57 3.38 7.53
C ASP A 141 6.45 3.74 6.33
N LEU A 142 7.60 3.08 6.23
CA LEU A 142 8.59 3.32 5.18
C LEU A 142 8.21 2.57 3.91
N LYS A 143 8.34 3.23 2.77
CA LYS A 143 8.09 2.59 1.47
C LYS A 143 9.17 2.94 0.47
N THR A 144 9.84 1.94 -0.07
CA THR A 144 10.72 2.14 -1.22
C THR A 144 9.95 1.97 -2.52
N THR A 145 10.12 2.91 -3.46
CA THR A 145 9.38 2.95 -4.72
C THR A 145 10.27 3.30 -5.91
N GLN A 146 9.80 3.09 -7.13
CA GLN A 146 10.45 3.62 -8.34
C GLN A 146 10.06 5.08 -8.60
N GLU A 147 8.83 5.44 -8.29
CA GLU A 147 8.26 6.78 -8.50
C GLU A 147 7.68 7.26 -7.17
N GLY A 148 8.31 8.27 -6.57
CA GLY A 148 7.94 8.84 -5.27
C GLY A 148 7.03 10.05 -5.36
N ASP A 149 6.70 10.54 -6.56
CA ASP A 149 5.76 11.63 -6.77
C ASP A 149 4.31 11.22 -6.41
N PRO A 150 3.39 12.19 -6.20
CA PRO A 150 2.02 11.88 -5.76
C PRO A 150 1.27 10.93 -6.69
N ARG A 151 1.50 10.98 -8.00
CA ARG A 151 0.82 10.15 -9.00
C ARG A 151 1.38 8.72 -8.99
N GLY A 152 2.71 8.59 -9.00
CA GLY A 152 3.42 7.32 -8.98
C GLY A 152 3.13 6.56 -7.68
N PHE A 153 3.26 7.23 -6.54
CA PHE A 153 2.98 6.60 -5.26
C PHE A 153 1.50 6.24 -5.08
N SER A 154 0.55 7.07 -5.53
CA SER A 154 -0.88 6.71 -5.53
C SER A 154 -1.19 5.45 -6.34
N SER A 155 -0.43 5.21 -7.43
CA SER A 155 -0.54 3.95 -8.19
C SER A 155 -0.02 2.76 -7.38
N SER A 156 1.10 2.94 -6.66
CA SER A 156 1.67 1.95 -5.75
C SER A 156 0.72 1.62 -4.59
N VAL A 157 0.09 2.64 -3.97
CA VAL A 157 -0.92 2.44 -2.91
C VAL A 157 -2.04 1.51 -3.38
N ARG A 158 -2.59 1.75 -4.57
CA ARG A 158 -3.66 0.89 -5.13
C ARG A 158 -3.16 -0.50 -5.52
N LYS A 159 -1.98 -0.58 -6.13
CA LYS A 159 -1.40 -1.84 -6.61
C LYS A 159 -1.07 -2.79 -5.47
N TYR A 160 -0.49 -2.27 -4.41
CA TYR A 160 0.00 -3.06 -3.29
C TYR A 160 -0.94 -3.05 -2.07
N GLY A 161 -2.03 -2.26 -2.10
CA GLY A 161 -3.01 -2.18 -1.02
C GLY A 161 -2.45 -1.52 0.24
N TYR A 162 -1.63 -0.49 0.10
CA TYR A 162 -1.06 0.21 1.25
C TYR A 162 -2.13 0.95 2.07
N ASP A 163 -3.23 1.36 1.43
CA ASP A 163 -4.41 1.88 2.10
C ASP A 163 -5.07 0.86 3.05
N PHE A 164 -5.06 -0.42 2.65
CA PHE A 164 -5.51 -1.50 3.53
C PHE A 164 -4.51 -1.73 4.68
N GLN A 165 -3.21 -1.70 4.42
CA GLN A 165 -2.18 -1.81 5.46
C GLN A 165 -2.32 -0.70 6.50
N ALA A 166 -2.50 0.55 6.06
CA ALA A 166 -2.71 1.68 6.93
C ALA A 166 -3.94 1.48 7.83
N CYS A 167 -5.08 1.08 7.26
CA CYS A 167 -6.27 0.75 8.01
C CYS A 167 -6.02 -0.37 9.03
N TRP A 168 -5.35 -1.44 8.60
CA TRP A 168 -5.02 -2.60 9.45
C TRP A 168 -4.20 -2.19 10.67
N TYR A 169 -3.16 -1.37 10.48
CA TYR A 169 -2.32 -0.91 11.58
C TYR A 169 -3.06 0.03 12.53
N MET A 170 -3.81 0.99 11.99
CA MET A 170 -4.61 1.92 12.79
C MET A 170 -5.67 1.18 13.65
N GLU A 171 -6.42 0.26 13.05
CA GLU A 171 -7.45 -0.51 13.77
C GLU A 171 -6.84 -1.52 14.74
N GLY A 172 -5.69 -2.11 14.40
CA GLY A 172 -4.95 -2.98 15.30
C GLY A 172 -4.49 -2.26 16.57
N LEU A 173 -3.88 -1.09 16.42
CA LEU A 173 -3.47 -0.25 17.54
C LEU A 173 -4.67 0.17 18.39
N ARG A 174 -5.78 0.60 17.79
CA ARG A 174 -7.02 0.93 18.51
C ARG A 174 -7.58 -0.25 19.29
N SER A 175 -7.54 -1.44 18.72
CA SER A 175 -8.00 -2.67 19.37
C SER A 175 -7.15 -3.07 20.60
N MET A 176 -5.92 -2.59 20.67
CA MET A 176 -5.01 -2.76 21.80
C MET A 176 -5.09 -1.63 22.84
N GLY A 177 -5.94 -0.62 22.61
CA GLY A 177 -6.17 0.49 23.53
C GLY A 177 -5.33 1.75 23.25
N TYR A 178 -4.55 1.77 22.16
CA TYR A 178 -3.84 2.96 21.69
C TYR A 178 -4.77 3.92 20.94
N ASP A 179 -4.35 5.19 20.80
CA ASP A 179 -5.10 6.22 20.06
C ASP A 179 -4.33 6.74 18.83
N PRO A 180 -4.15 5.91 17.78
CA PRO A 180 -3.51 6.36 16.56
C PRO A 180 -4.43 7.36 15.83
N LYS A 181 -3.91 8.56 15.56
CA LYS A 181 -4.63 9.68 14.93
C LYS A 181 -4.30 9.81 13.45
N GLN A 182 -3.03 9.59 13.10
CA GLN A 182 -2.54 9.79 11.74
C GLN A 182 -1.66 8.63 11.28
N PHE A 183 -1.79 8.28 10.00
CA PHE A 183 -0.91 7.35 9.32
C PHE A 183 -0.12 8.09 8.23
N ILE A 184 1.20 7.94 8.23
CA ILE A 184 2.09 8.61 7.30
C ILE A 184 2.96 7.56 6.60
N PHE A 185 2.99 7.59 5.28
CA PHE A 185 4.00 6.91 4.49
C PHE A 185 5.19 7.85 4.30
N LEU A 186 6.38 7.43 4.69
CA LEU A 186 7.63 8.03 4.26
C LEU A 186 8.15 7.22 3.08
N VAL A 187 8.17 7.84 1.92
CA VAL A 187 8.44 7.20 0.63
C VAL A 187 9.83 7.57 0.16
N ILE A 188 10.62 6.59 -0.24
CA ILE A 188 11.99 6.76 -0.71
C ILE A 188 12.10 6.20 -2.13
N GLU A 189 12.61 6.97 -3.07
CA GLU A 189 12.91 6.51 -4.43
C GLU A 189 14.13 5.58 -4.45
N LYS A 190 14.07 4.53 -5.28
CA LYS A 190 15.14 3.51 -5.42
C LYS A 190 16.31 3.95 -6.29
N SER A 191 16.28 5.15 -6.84
CA SER A 191 17.33 5.68 -7.70
C SER A 191 17.91 6.97 -7.13
N PRO A 192 19.22 7.21 -7.27
CA PRO A 192 19.80 8.49 -6.87
C PRO A 192 19.09 9.68 -7.54
N PRO A 193 18.88 10.78 -6.81
CA PRO A 193 19.42 11.10 -5.50
C PRO A 193 18.58 10.60 -4.31
N PHE A 194 17.80 9.51 -4.47
CA PHE A 194 16.98 8.87 -3.45
C PHE A 194 15.95 9.84 -2.83
N LEU A 195 15.22 10.54 -3.69
CA LEU A 195 14.24 11.54 -3.24
C LEU A 195 13.24 10.94 -2.25
N THR A 196 12.95 11.71 -1.21
CA THR A 196 11.98 11.35 -0.19
C THR A 196 10.74 12.22 -0.26
N SER A 197 9.59 11.65 0.07
CA SER A 197 8.33 12.36 0.19
C SER A 197 7.45 11.72 1.25
N ALA A 198 6.56 12.50 1.86
CA ALA A 198 5.66 12.02 2.90
C ALA A 198 4.20 12.17 2.46
N TYR A 199 3.41 11.12 2.69
CA TYR A 199 1.99 11.07 2.32
C TYR A 199 1.15 10.54 3.46
N THR A 200 -0.06 11.07 3.59
CA THR A 200 -1.09 10.50 4.46
C THR A 200 -2.24 9.95 3.62
N ILE A 201 -3.09 9.14 4.24
CA ILE A 201 -4.29 8.60 3.61
C ILE A 201 -5.52 9.33 4.14
N ASP A 202 -6.42 9.67 3.23
CA ASP A 202 -7.71 10.26 3.57
C ASP A 202 -8.54 9.32 4.44
N VAL A 203 -9.21 9.88 5.45
CA VAL A 203 -10.05 9.13 6.40
C VAL A 203 -11.14 8.32 5.68
N SER A 204 -11.72 8.86 4.61
CA SER A 204 -12.74 8.16 3.82
C SER A 204 -12.21 6.91 3.13
N GLN A 205 -10.92 6.87 2.81
CA GLN A 205 -10.27 5.67 2.27
C GLN A 205 -10.07 4.61 3.36
N LEU A 206 -9.66 5.03 4.57
CA LEU A 206 -9.52 4.13 5.71
C LEU A 206 -10.85 3.45 6.07
N GLU A 207 -11.96 4.19 6.07
CA GLU A 207 -13.30 3.63 6.33
C GLU A 207 -13.71 2.55 5.31
N LYS A 208 -13.41 2.76 4.02
CA LYS A 208 -13.64 1.73 2.99
C LYS A 208 -12.81 0.47 3.25
N GLN A 209 -11.56 0.63 3.66
CA GLN A 209 -10.68 -0.51 3.95
C GLN A 209 -11.10 -1.25 5.23
N LYS A 210 -11.72 -0.56 6.18
CA LYS A 210 -12.27 -1.18 7.40
C LYS A 210 -13.36 -2.22 7.09
N ILE A 211 -14.22 -1.93 6.12
CA ILE A 211 -15.23 -2.89 5.63
C ILE A 211 -14.52 -4.14 5.08
N ARG A 212 -13.52 -3.96 4.20
CA ARG A 212 -12.74 -5.05 3.61
C ARG A 212 -11.95 -5.85 4.67
N MET A 213 -11.43 -5.18 5.68
CA MET A 213 -10.78 -5.83 6.83
C MET A 213 -11.75 -6.78 7.55
N GLY A 214 -12.97 -6.32 7.82
CA GLY A 214 -14.00 -7.15 8.44
C GLY A 214 -14.39 -8.36 7.57
N GLU A 215 -14.52 -8.17 6.25
CA GLU A 215 -14.79 -9.27 5.30
C GLU A 215 -13.65 -10.30 5.27
N ALA A 216 -12.40 -9.85 5.24
CA ALA A 216 -11.24 -10.72 5.26
C ALA A 216 -11.18 -11.58 6.54
N CYS A 217 -11.42 -10.97 7.71
CA CYS A 217 -11.43 -11.70 8.99
C CYS A 217 -12.58 -12.71 9.07
N ARG A 218 -13.79 -12.34 8.62
CA ARG A 218 -14.91 -13.30 8.55
C ARG A 218 -14.63 -14.46 7.60
N THR A 219 -14.05 -14.17 6.44
CA THR A 219 -13.65 -15.19 5.45
C THR A 219 -12.60 -16.11 6.03
N TRP A 220 -11.56 -15.57 6.66
CA TRP A 220 -10.53 -16.33 7.37
C TRP A 220 -11.14 -17.29 8.40
N LYS A 221 -11.95 -16.76 9.30
CA LYS A 221 -12.62 -17.53 10.35
C LYS A 221 -13.47 -18.65 9.77
N LYS A 222 -14.23 -18.37 8.70
CA LYS A 222 -15.03 -19.39 8.00
C LYS A 222 -14.14 -20.50 7.44
N CYS A 223 -13.08 -20.14 6.71
CA CYS A 223 -12.16 -21.11 6.10
C CYS A 223 -11.47 -21.98 7.16
N VAL A 224 -10.98 -21.39 8.24
CA VAL A 224 -10.36 -22.13 9.35
C VAL A 224 -11.35 -23.06 10.00
N LYS A 225 -12.58 -22.60 10.29
CA LYS A 225 -13.61 -23.41 10.94
C LYS A 225 -14.09 -24.59 10.07
N THR A 226 -14.23 -24.38 8.77
CA THR A 226 -14.81 -25.40 7.86
C THR A 226 -13.76 -26.26 7.17
N GLY A 227 -12.48 -25.86 7.19
CA GLY A 227 -11.43 -26.48 6.38
C GLY A 227 -11.55 -26.22 4.87
N VAL A 228 -12.58 -25.48 4.43
CA VAL A 228 -12.86 -25.20 3.01
C VAL A 228 -12.28 -23.84 2.61
N TRP A 229 -11.38 -23.86 1.64
CA TRP A 229 -10.68 -22.69 1.12
C TRP A 229 -11.06 -22.49 -0.37
N PRO A 230 -12.11 -21.73 -0.69
CA PRO A 230 -12.63 -21.64 -2.04
C PRO A 230 -11.68 -20.92 -3.00
N GLY A 231 -11.67 -21.38 -4.26
CA GLY A 231 -11.03 -20.76 -5.41
C GLY A 231 -11.94 -19.73 -6.12
N TYR A 232 -11.72 -19.58 -7.42
CA TYR A 232 -12.45 -18.60 -8.23
C TYR A 232 -13.83 -19.10 -8.74
N GLY A 233 -14.29 -20.26 -8.39
CA GLY A 233 -15.54 -20.84 -8.88
C GLY A 233 -15.44 -21.45 -10.29
N ASP A 234 -16.40 -22.28 -10.63
CA ASP A 234 -16.39 -23.15 -11.82
C ASP A 234 -17.25 -22.60 -12.97
N HIS A 235 -17.85 -21.42 -12.79
CA HIS A 235 -18.73 -20.81 -13.79
C HIS A 235 -18.01 -19.73 -14.60
N VAL A 236 -18.46 -19.52 -15.80
CA VAL A 236 -17.97 -18.43 -16.67
C VAL A 236 -18.36 -17.10 -16.06
N GLN A 237 -17.35 -16.28 -15.78
CA GLN A 237 -17.53 -14.91 -15.27
C GLN A 237 -17.41 -13.92 -16.44
N THR A 238 -18.33 -12.97 -16.53
CA THR A 238 -18.24 -11.90 -17.53
C THR A 238 -17.22 -10.86 -17.08
N LEU A 239 -16.13 -10.72 -17.82
CA LEU A 239 -15.20 -9.62 -17.66
C LEU A 239 -15.74 -8.40 -18.42
N GLY A 240 -16.02 -7.37 -17.73
CA GLY A 240 -16.48 -6.12 -18.35
C GLY A 240 -17.34 -5.33 -17.38
N ALA A 241 -17.36 -4.03 -17.52
CA ALA A 241 -18.13 -3.10 -16.70
C ALA A 241 -17.73 -2.97 -15.19
N THR A 242 -17.03 -3.90 -14.57
CA THR A 242 -16.66 -3.81 -13.14
C THR A 242 -15.53 -2.81 -12.86
N ILE A 243 -14.92 -2.24 -13.90
CA ILE A 243 -14.05 -1.05 -13.77
C ILE A 243 -14.85 0.23 -14.09
N ARG A 244 -16.13 0.15 -14.31
CA ARG A 244 -16.99 1.30 -14.10
C ARG A 244 -17.13 1.44 -12.60
N TYR A 245 -16.47 2.44 -12.02
CA TYR A 245 -17.00 3.08 -10.83
C TYR A 245 -18.51 3.12 -11.06
N GLU A 246 -19.30 2.48 -10.23
CA GLU A 246 -20.74 2.66 -10.29
C GLU A 246 -20.95 4.16 -10.08
N VAL A 247 -21.09 4.86 -11.17
CA VAL A 247 -21.68 6.21 -11.14
C VAL A 247 -23.01 5.95 -10.47
N ALA A 248 -23.21 6.54 -9.30
CA ALA A 248 -24.44 6.37 -8.56
C ALA A 248 -25.60 6.41 -9.57
N LYS A 249 -26.54 5.49 -9.49
CA LYS A 249 -27.58 5.29 -10.52
C LYS A 249 -28.34 6.58 -10.89
N ASP A 250 -28.22 7.60 -10.04
CA ASP A 250 -28.77 8.93 -10.17
C ASP A 250 -27.85 9.93 -10.93
N ARG A 251 -26.64 9.53 -11.36
CA ARG A 251 -25.67 10.43 -12.04
C ARG A 251 -25.40 9.99 -13.47
N MET A 252 -25.16 10.94 -14.33
CA MET A 252 -24.82 10.71 -15.75
C MET A 252 -23.60 11.54 -16.17
N SER A 253 -22.78 10.98 -17.04
CA SER A 253 -21.67 11.72 -17.67
C SER A 253 -22.21 12.75 -18.66
N ILE A 254 -21.39 13.75 -19.00
CA ILE A 254 -21.73 14.77 -20.02
C ILE A 254 -22.14 14.11 -21.35
N SER A 255 -21.51 13.01 -21.74
CA SER A 255 -21.83 12.30 -22.98
C SER A 255 -23.19 11.57 -22.92
N GLU A 256 -23.51 10.98 -21.79
CA GLU A 256 -24.80 10.31 -21.55
C GLU A 256 -25.95 11.32 -21.46
N LEU A 257 -25.72 12.46 -20.80
CA LEU A 257 -26.69 13.58 -20.79
C LEU A 257 -26.93 14.14 -22.20
N ALA A 258 -25.87 14.33 -22.99
CA ALA A 258 -25.98 14.79 -24.37
C ALA A 258 -26.86 13.86 -25.24
N ALA A 259 -26.65 12.55 -25.10
CA ALA A 259 -27.43 11.53 -25.79
C ALA A 259 -28.87 11.48 -25.30
N LYS A 260 -29.11 11.49 -23.98
CA LYS A 260 -30.43 11.39 -23.37
C LYS A 260 -31.31 12.57 -23.70
N PHE A 261 -30.78 13.79 -23.60
CA PHE A 261 -31.55 15.02 -23.83
C PHE A 261 -31.43 15.56 -25.25
N LYS A 262 -30.71 14.88 -26.14
CA LYS A 262 -30.50 15.23 -27.56
C LYS A 262 -29.98 16.68 -27.74
N ILE A 263 -29.06 17.09 -26.88
CA ILE A 263 -28.40 18.44 -26.90
C ILE A 263 -26.90 18.33 -27.00
N SER A 264 -26.26 19.40 -27.49
CA SER A 264 -24.80 19.42 -27.60
C SER A 264 -24.12 19.44 -26.22
N ARG A 265 -22.90 18.88 -26.15
CA ARG A 265 -22.06 18.96 -24.92
C ARG A 265 -21.85 20.41 -24.48
N ASN A 266 -21.66 21.33 -25.42
CA ASN A 266 -21.47 22.75 -25.12
C ASN A 266 -22.71 23.36 -24.43
N ARG A 267 -23.91 22.92 -24.82
CA ARG A 267 -25.15 23.34 -24.16
C ARG A 267 -25.21 22.83 -22.72
N ILE A 268 -24.75 21.61 -22.47
CA ILE A 268 -24.68 21.04 -21.11
C ILE A 268 -23.72 21.86 -20.24
N TYR A 269 -22.51 22.16 -20.74
CA TYR A 269 -21.56 23.00 -20.00
C TYR A 269 -22.13 24.39 -19.70
N SER A 270 -22.88 24.97 -20.64
CA SER A 270 -23.57 26.25 -20.42
C SER A 270 -24.61 26.16 -19.30
N LEU A 271 -25.41 25.10 -19.27
CA LEU A 271 -26.41 24.86 -18.20
C LEU A 271 -25.75 24.64 -16.84
N ILE A 272 -24.68 23.85 -16.78
CA ILE A 272 -23.91 23.66 -15.54
C ILE A 272 -23.42 25.00 -14.98
N LYS A 273 -22.88 25.85 -15.85
CA LYS A 273 -22.38 27.18 -15.44
C LYS A 273 -23.51 28.09 -15.02
N GLN A 274 -24.59 28.14 -15.81
CA GLN A 274 -25.74 29.01 -15.58
C GLN A 274 -26.48 28.66 -14.26
N HIS A 275 -26.68 27.36 -13.97
CA HIS A 275 -27.43 26.91 -12.81
C HIS A 275 -26.53 26.49 -11.65
N LYS A 276 -25.19 26.68 -11.76
CA LYS A 276 -24.18 26.29 -10.74
C LYS A 276 -24.34 24.82 -10.30
N LEU A 277 -24.64 23.91 -11.24
CA LEU A 277 -24.90 22.51 -10.91
C LEU A 277 -23.66 21.83 -10.34
N PRO A 278 -23.76 21.15 -9.21
CA PRO A 278 -22.66 20.40 -8.64
C PRO A 278 -22.27 19.24 -9.57
N SER A 279 -20.98 19.12 -9.82
CA SER A 279 -20.46 18.08 -10.68
C SER A 279 -19.25 17.40 -10.05
N GLU A 280 -19.15 16.11 -10.23
CA GLU A 280 -18.07 15.29 -9.70
C GLU A 280 -17.36 14.55 -10.82
N TYR A 281 -16.10 14.19 -10.59
CA TYR A 281 -15.31 13.40 -11.54
C TYR A 281 -15.22 11.94 -11.07
N TYR A 282 -15.61 11.03 -11.96
CA TYR A 282 -15.40 9.60 -11.80
C TYR A 282 -14.37 9.16 -12.85
N GLY A 283 -13.12 9.04 -12.43
CA GLY A 283 -11.99 8.89 -13.35
C GLY A 283 -11.85 10.13 -14.25
N LYS A 284 -11.84 9.91 -15.58
CA LYS A 284 -11.78 11.02 -16.56
C LYS A 284 -13.15 11.60 -16.93
N LYS A 285 -14.24 11.07 -16.38
CA LYS A 285 -15.59 11.50 -16.72
C LYS A 285 -16.17 12.45 -15.69
N ARG A 286 -16.55 13.63 -16.12
CA ARG A 286 -17.35 14.56 -15.33
C ARG A 286 -18.81 14.09 -15.33
N THR A 287 -19.43 14.00 -14.16
CA THR A 287 -20.82 13.53 -13.98
C THR A 287 -21.66 14.53 -13.19
N ILE A 288 -22.96 14.48 -13.40
CA ILE A 288 -23.95 15.34 -12.74
C ILE A 288 -25.12 14.47 -12.34
N LYS A 289 -25.81 14.81 -11.25
CA LYS A 289 -27.06 14.16 -10.87
C LYS A 289 -28.14 14.44 -11.90
N LEU A 290 -28.87 13.37 -12.27
CA LEU A 290 -29.85 13.41 -13.35
C LEU A 290 -31.05 14.30 -13.03
N ASP A 291 -31.54 14.26 -11.81
CA ASP A 291 -32.64 15.08 -11.30
C ASP A 291 -32.28 16.58 -11.33
N GLU A 292 -31.13 16.96 -10.77
CA GLU A 292 -30.64 18.35 -10.79
C GLU A 292 -30.46 18.89 -12.23
N PHE A 293 -29.97 18.04 -13.15
CA PHE A 293 -29.84 18.42 -14.55
C PHE A 293 -31.19 18.53 -15.25
N SER A 294 -32.13 17.63 -14.94
CA SER A 294 -33.48 17.67 -15.51
C SER A 294 -34.28 18.90 -15.10
N GLU A 295 -34.10 19.37 -13.87
CA GLU A 295 -34.71 20.61 -13.40
C GLU A 295 -34.06 21.82 -14.11
N ALA A 296 -32.76 21.84 -14.25
CA ALA A 296 -32.04 22.96 -14.89
C ALA A 296 -32.38 23.12 -16.38
N ILE A 297 -32.60 22.01 -17.13
CA ILE A 297 -32.93 22.08 -18.55
C ILE A 297 -34.36 22.58 -18.79
N ASN A 298 -35.28 22.32 -17.85
CA ASN A 298 -36.70 22.70 -17.93
C ASN A 298 -36.98 24.10 -17.33
N THR A 299 -35.99 24.71 -16.67
CA THR A 299 -36.12 26.06 -16.09
C THR A 299 -36.05 27.11 -17.21
N PRO A 300 -37.08 27.96 -17.42
CA PRO A 300 -37.05 29.01 -18.42
C PRO A 300 -35.88 29.95 -18.20
N ARG A 301 -35.26 30.45 -19.28
CA ARG A 301 -34.28 31.56 -19.19
C ARG A 301 -34.98 32.75 -18.51
N LYS A 302 -34.48 33.21 -17.36
CA LYS A 302 -34.74 34.53 -16.90
C LYS A 302 -34.13 35.47 -17.96
N VAL A 303 -35.00 36.07 -18.77
CA VAL A 303 -34.65 37.18 -19.66
C VAL A 303 -34.33 38.35 -18.71
N ALA A 304 -33.08 38.75 -18.69
CA ALA A 304 -32.66 39.99 -18.03
C ALA A 304 -32.91 41.16 -18.98
#